data_404c6be894a1e5a9c8bc8589e84fa939
#
_entry.id   404c6be894a1e5a9c8bc8589e84fa939
#
_cell.length_a   1.000
_cell.length_b   1.000
_cell.length_c   1.000
_cell.angle_alpha   90.00
_cell.angle_beta   90.00
_cell.angle_gamma   90.00
#
_symmetry.space_group_name_H-M   'P 1'
#
loop_
_entity.id
_entity.type
_entity.pdbx_description
1 polymer ?
#
loop_
_entity_poly.entity_id
_entity_poly.type
_entity_poly.pdbx_seq_one_letter_code
_entity_poly.pdbx_strand_id
1 'polypeptide(L)'
;MSKSYTVKKGDTLSAISVRQYGLAAKWVQIKNANPQLIGRKTAIDGSPLIFPGDILIIPDDEKPTEKVGKTLPESTVPVVLDDSAAQDITILIDGKAFTGFSGYTIQMSVDSFDAFSFSAPFDSSVKDYRKAFKPFAYKQCSVYYDKKLLFNGTLLTPNPEVEPDSKTVTLQGYPSCGCINDCHLPETKYPPEYNGMKLSDIAKDACGPFGFAVVIDGDEGAAFEKVEYSPGETLFNFLKKLAEQRGLIITNKPNGDLLFWQPKKEKVCATIKEGEEPFVSCKPSFDSQKFFSHITGFSKVENEDDASHYTYENKLLTKAGVLRPFSFVADDATSTDLQNAVEAKAGRMFASAASYELKVLGHKTPKGEIWRKNMAVSLYAPDAMIYRETTFLVDNIMIQRSDSDGNVTTLKLVLPGARDGSLPEEYPWEE
;
A
#
# COMPACT_ATOMS: atom_id res chain seq x y z
N MET A 1 24.52 18.63 18.35
CA MET A 1 25.08 20.03 18.33
C MET A 1 25.20 20.47 16.88
N SER A 2 24.57 21.57 16.51
CA SER A 2 24.68 22.09 15.15
C SER A 2 26.10 22.48 14.78
N LYS A 3 26.55 22.16 13.57
CA LYS A 3 27.88 22.52 13.04
C LYS A 3 27.76 23.70 12.11
N SER A 4 28.77 24.58 12.08
CA SER A 4 28.85 25.62 11.06
C SER A 4 29.66 25.12 9.87
N TYR A 5 29.22 25.47 8.64
CA TYR A 5 29.88 25.11 7.40
C TYR A 5 30.05 26.36 6.52
N THR A 6 31.25 26.62 6.10
CA THR A 6 31.55 27.71 5.15
C THR A 6 31.49 27.17 3.73
N VAL A 7 30.61 27.74 2.91
CA VAL A 7 30.35 27.33 1.51
C VAL A 7 31.62 27.57 0.66
N LYS A 8 31.99 26.56 -0.11
CA LYS A 8 33.13 26.61 -1.04
C LYS A 8 32.65 26.77 -2.48
N LYS A 9 33.55 27.16 -3.37
CA LYS A 9 33.25 27.28 -4.81
C LYS A 9 32.78 25.90 -5.37
N GLY A 10 31.59 25.87 -5.97
CA GLY A 10 30.99 24.69 -6.54
C GLY A 10 30.05 23.92 -5.58
N ASP A 11 29.87 24.37 -4.34
CA ASP A 11 28.92 23.80 -3.44
C ASP A 11 27.48 24.15 -3.83
N THR A 12 26.59 23.18 -3.66
CA THR A 12 25.13 23.37 -3.65
C THR A 12 24.56 22.86 -2.33
N LEU A 13 23.39 23.34 -1.91
CA LEU A 13 22.76 22.86 -0.68
C LEU A 13 22.49 21.34 -0.72
N SER A 14 22.10 20.82 -1.88
CA SER A 14 21.90 19.38 -2.08
C SER A 14 23.20 18.59 -1.93
N ALA A 15 24.32 19.08 -2.49
CA ALA A 15 25.62 18.44 -2.36
C ALA A 15 26.16 18.48 -0.91
N ILE A 16 25.94 19.60 -0.21
CA ILE A 16 26.26 19.69 1.22
C ILE A 16 25.41 18.71 2.03
N SER A 17 24.12 18.61 1.72
CA SER A 17 23.20 17.69 2.36
C SER A 17 23.61 16.22 2.18
N VAL A 18 24.01 15.81 0.98
CA VAL A 18 24.54 14.46 0.72
C VAL A 18 25.78 14.19 1.60
N ARG A 19 26.73 15.13 1.66
CA ARG A 19 27.95 14.97 2.47
C ARG A 19 27.69 14.88 3.98
N GLN A 20 26.64 15.57 4.48
CA GLN A 20 26.37 15.65 5.91
C GLN A 20 25.36 14.60 6.40
N TYR A 21 24.39 14.26 5.57
CA TYR A 21 23.23 13.42 5.93
C TYR A 21 23.08 12.18 5.04
N GLY A 22 23.91 12.02 4.02
CA GLY A 22 23.77 10.94 3.04
C GLY A 22 22.59 11.08 2.07
N LEU A 23 21.82 12.19 2.13
CA LEU A 23 20.59 12.35 1.35
C LEU A 23 20.46 13.79 0.81
N ALA A 24 20.35 13.96 -0.52
CA ALA A 24 20.21 15.26 -1.16
C ALA A 24 18.96 16.02 -0.67
N ALA A 25 17.82 15.34 -0.57
CA ALA A 25 16.53 15.93 -0.15
C ALA A 25 16.55 16.59 1.25
N LYS A 26 17.49 16.24 2.12
CA LYS A 26 17.66 16.85 3.44
C LYS A 26 18.20 18.28 3.41
N TRP A 27 18.50 18.85 2.21
CA TRP A 27 18.88 20.27 2.07
C TRP A 27 17.81 21.21 2.66
N VAL A 28 16.55 20.75 2.73
CA VAL A 28 15.45 21.50 3.36
C VAL A 28 15.73 21.76 4.84
N GLN A 29 16.35 20.83 5.55
CA GLN A 29 16.73 21.00 6.97
C GLN A 29 17.80 22.10 7.11
N ILE A 30 18.78 22.12 6.20
CA ILE A 30 19.80 23.16 6.16
C ILE A 30 19.14 24.51 5.86
N LYS A 31 18.25 24.59 4.87
CA LYS A 31 17.51 25.82 4.56
C LYS A 31 16.74 26.36 5.76
N ASN A 32 16.00 25.47 6.46
CA ASN A 32 15.17 25.85 7.60
C ASN A 32 15.99 26.36 8.81
N ALA A 33 17.21 25.83 8.97
CA ALA A 33 18.15 26.29 9.99
C ALA A 33 18.87 27.60 9.62
N ASN A 34 18.69 28.10 8.37
CA ASN A 34 19.40 29.27 7.82
C ASN A 34 18.42 30.27 7.23
N PRO A 35 17.75 31.10 8.07
CA PRO A 35 16.77 32.09 7.60
C PRO A 35 17.30 33.10 6.55
N GLN A 36 18.59 33.32 6.53
CA GLN A 36 19.26 34.21 5.55
C GLN A 36 19.19 33.68 4.10
N LEU A 37 18.76 32.43 3.90
CA LEU A 37 18.54 31.86 2.58
C LEU A 37 17.12 32.10 2.04
N ILE A 38 16.21 32.61 2.87
CA ILE A 38 14.83 32.92 2.48
C ILE A 38 14.82 34.08 1.49
N GLY A 39 14.13 33.91 0.36
CA GLY A 39 14.03 34.93 -0.70
C GLY A 39 15.18 34.91 -1.72
N ARG A 40 16.18 34.06 -1.56
CA ARG A 40 17.21 33.87 -2.60
C ARG A 40 16.63 33.16 -3.83
N LYS A 41 17.20 33.44 -5.01
CA LYS A 41 16.89 32.71 -6.24
C LYS A 41 17.16 31.20 -6.03
N THR A 42 16.38 30.37 -6.67
CA THR A 42 16.50 28.90 -6.59
C THR A 42 17.38 28.38 -7.71
N ALA A 43 18.13 27.32 -7.43
CA ALA A 43 18.83 26.49 -8.41
C ALA A 43 17.84 25.57 -9.15
N ILE A 44 18.31 24.82 -10.13
CA ILE A 44 17.50 23.88 -10.95
C ILE A 44 16.83 22.80 -10.08
N ASP A 45 17.47 22.40 -8.98
CA ASP A 45 16.97 21.42 -7.99
C ASP A 45 15.98 22.00 -6.97
N GLY A 46 15.57 23.26 -7.15
CA GLY A 46 14.65 23.97 -6.24
C GLY A 46 15.29 24.48 -4.95
N SER A 47 16.58 24.20 -4.69
CA SER A 47 17.28 24.67 -3.51
C SER A 47 17.68 26.15 -3.64
N PRO A 48 17.73 26.96 -2.56
CA PRO A 48 18.26 28.31 -2.60
C PRO A 48 19.70 28.35 -3.06
N LEU A 49 20.05 29.35 -3.89
CA LEU A 49 21.42 29.59 -4.30
C LEU A 49 22.27 30.02 -3.09
N ILE A 50 23.43 29.39 -2.97
CA ILE A 50 24.45 29.71 -1.97
C ILE A 50 25.72 30.15 -2.67
N PHE A 51 26.50 30.99 -2.01
CA PHE A 51 27.73 31.59 -2.58
C PHE A 51 28.93 31.23 -1.73
N PRO A 52 30.13 31.09 -2.34
CA PRO A 52 31.36 30.89 -1.59
C PRO A 52 31.54 31.97 -0.51
N GLY A 53 31.79 31.52 0.72
CA GLY A 53 31.90 32.39 1.89
C GLY A 53 30.62 32.49 2.73
N ASP A 54 29.44 32.01 2.26
CA ASP A 54 28.25 31.87 3.12
C ASP A 54 28.54 30.93 4.28
N ILE A 55 28.15 31.31 5.48
CA ILE A 55 28.23 30.44 6.67
C ILE A 55 26.86 29.85 6.92
N LEU A 56 26.77 28.51 6.83
CA LEU A 56 25.56 27.77 7.03
C LEU A 56 25.62 27.05 8.37
N ILE A 57 24.50 27.06 9.09
CA ILE A 57 24.24 26.16 10.23
C ILE A 57 23.77 24.84 9.68
N ILE A 58 24.53 23.78 9.97
CA ILE A 58 24.15 22.40 9.63
C ILE A 58 23.60 21.75 10.90
N PRO A 59 22.27 21.56 11.01
CA PRO A 59 21.71 20.84 12.15
C PRO A 59 22.22 19.39 12.19
N ASP A 60 22.29 18.80 13.39
CA ASP A 60 22.58 17.36 13.50
C ASP A 60 21.50 16.57 12.81
N ASP A 61 21.86 15.42 12.22
CA ASP A 61 20.92 14.49 11.67
C ASP A 61 20.09 13.93 12.85
N GLU A 62 18.88 14.41 13.00
CA GLU A 62 17.93 13.79 13.93
C GLU A 62 17.71 12.36 13.42
N LYS A 63 18.32 11.37 14.09
CA LYS A 63 17.88 9.97 13.95
C LYS A 63 16.36 10.01 14.08
N PRO A 64 15.62 9.26 13.24
CA PRO A 64 14.19 9.16 13.39
C PRO A 64 13.92 8.54 14.77
N THR A 65 13.77 9.38 15.77
CA THR A 65 13.04 9.02 16.96
C THR A 65 11.64 8.74 16.47
N GLU A 66 11.10 7.57 16.75
CA GLU A 66 9.68 7.29 16.69
C GLU A 66 8.94 8.44 17.37
N LYS A 67 8.57 9.45 16.62
CA LYS A 67 7.62 10.43 17.09
C LYS A 67 6.26 9.77 16.99
N VAL A 68 5.88 9.11 18.07
CA VAL A 68 4.50 8.92 18.48
C VAL A 68 3.69 10.13 18.04
N GLY A 69 2.67 9.85 17.22
CA GLY A 69 1.54 10.70 16.87
C GLY A 69 1.81 12.20 16.81
N LYS A 70 1.99 12.73 15.60
CA LYS A 70 1.70 14.16 15.41
C LYS A 70 0.28 14.40 15.87
N THR A 71 0.12 15.08 17.01
CA THR A 71 -1.13 15.76 17.37
C THR A 71 -1.60 16.50 16.13
N LEU A 72 -2.87 16.34 15.79
CA LEU A 72 -3.53 17.12 14.72
C LEU A 72 -3.13 18.58 14.90
N PRO A 73 -2.69 19.30 13.85
CA PRO A 73 -2.47 20.73 13.98
C PRO A 73 -3.75 21.38 14.46
N GLU A 74 -3.64 22.22 15.48
CA GLU A 74 -4.76 23.04 15.93
C GLU A 74 -5.40 23.74 14.73
N SER A 75 -6.70 23.53 14.61
CA SER A 75 -7.56 23.99 13.54
C SER A 75 -7.41 25.50 13.31
N THR A 76 -6.73 25.87 12.24
CA THR A 76 -7.02 27.16 11.61
C THR A 76 -8.18 26.92 10.64
N VAL A 77 -9.34 27.25 11.14
CA VAL A 77 -10.69 27.20 10.57
C VAL A 77 -10.75 26.89 9.06
N PRO A 78 -11.25 25.72 8.68
CA PRO A 78 -11.82 25.51 7.38
C PRO A 78 -13.26 25.98 7.36
N VAL A 79 -13.76 26.29 6.20
CA VAL A 79 -15.16 26.59 5.95
C VAL A 79 -16.04 25.52 6.59
N VAL A 80 -16.72 25.89 7.66
CA VAL A 80 -17.72 25.05 8.33
C VAL A 80 -18.91 24.97 7.39
N LEU A 81 -19.12 23.83 6.80
CA LEU A 81 -20.41 23.42 6.25
C LEU A 81 -20.97 22.36 7.19
N ASP A 82 -21.95 22.80 7.95
CA ASP A 82 -22.90 22.04 8.77
C ASP A 82 -22.36 20.95 9.71
N ASP A 83 -22.51 21.24 10.99
CA ASP A 83 -21.99 20.54 12.17
C ASP A 83 -22.99 19.46 12.67
N SER A 84 -23.44 18.56 11.82
CA SER A 84 -24.51 17.63 12.21
C SER A 84 -24.17 16.16 12.29
N ALA A 85 -22.89 15.76 12.36
CA ALA A 85 -22.51 14.43 12.88
C ALA A 85 -21.04 14.42 13.23
N ALA A 86 -20.69 13.98 14.43
CA ALA A 86 -19.32 13.64 14.79
C ALA A 86 -18.77 12.64 13.75
N GLN A 87 -17.96 13.13 12.82
CA GLN A 87 -17.38 12.32 11.77
C GLN A 87 -16.15 11.65 12.35
N ASP A 88 -16.18 10.33 12.49
CA ASP A 88 -15.02 9.55 12.94
C ASP A 88 -13.83 9.68 11.97
N ILE A 89 -14.09 10.07 10.71
CA ILE A 89 -13.09 10.29 9.67
C ILE A 89 -12.73 11.77 9.55
N THR A 90 -11.43 12.04 9.55
CA THR A 90 -10.86 13.36 9.24
C THR A 90 -9.99 13.26 8.00
N ILE A 91 -10.27 14.09 7.00
CA ILE A 91 -9.51 14.20 5.76
C ILE A 91 -8.68 15.48 5.84
N LEU A 92 -7.37 15.38 5.62
CA LEU A 92 -6.48 16.54 5.48
C LEU A 92 -6.03 16.66 4.03
N ILE A 93 -6.17 17.84 3.45
CA ILE A 93 -5.63 18.19 2.11
C ILE A 93 -4.59 19.29 2.31
N ASP A 94 -3.33 19.04 1.92
CA ASP A 94 -2.19 19.94 2.18
C ASP A 94 -2.12 20.36 3.67
N GLY A 95 -2.42 19.42 4.59
CA GLY A 95 -2.40 19.64 6.03
C GLY A 95 -3.60 20.40 6.60
N LYS A 96 -4.60 20.78 5.79
CA LYS A 96 -5.82 21.45 6.21
C LYS A 96 -6.98 20.45 6.27
N ALA A 97 -7.74 20.48 7.36
CA ALA A 97 -8.92 19.62 7.51
C ALA A 97 -9.97 19.98 6.46
N PHE A 98 -10.53 18.95 5.83
CA PHE A 98 -11.65 19.04 4.91
C PHE A 98 -12.82 18.23 5.50
N THR A 99 -13.91 18.89 5.81
CA THR A 99 -15.08 18.31 6.51
C THR A 99 -16.34 18.25 5.64
N GLY A 100 -16.31 18.88 4.47
CA GLY A 100 -17.48 19.01 3.59
C GLY A 100 -17.73 17.83 2.66
N PHE A 101 -17.37 16.60 3.04
CA PHE A 101 -17.63 15.42 2.21
C PHE A 101 -18.96 14.75 2.56
N SER A 102 -19.69 14.27 1.55
CA SER A 102 -20.94 13.53 1.70
C SER A 102 -20.72 12.01 1.85
N GLY A 103 -19.66 11.49 1.26
CA GLY A 103 -19.33 10.08 1.34
C GLY A 103 -17.84 9.83 1.15
N TYR A 104 -17.38 8.65 1.56
CA TYR A 104 -15.99 8.21 1.35
C TYR A 104 -15.91 6.70 1.17
N THR A 105 -14.84 6.28 0.51
CA THR A 105 -14.42 4.88 0.40
C THR A 105 -12.93 4.79 0.64
N ILE A 106 -12.51 3.93 1.57
CA ILE A 106 -11.13 3.59 1.83
C ILE A 106 -10.98 2.11 1.52
N GLN A 107 -10.17 1.78 0.54
CA GLN A 107 -9.88 0.41 0.16
C GLN A 107 -8.46 0.05 0.60
N MET A 108 -8.32 -1.01 1.38
CA MET A 108 -7.04 -1.52 1.85
C MET A 108 -6.85 -2.94 1.39
N SER A 109 -5.69 -3.28 0.84
CA SER A 109 -5.38 -4.61 0.31
C SER A 109 -4.07 -5.15 0.88
N VAL A 110 -4.03 -6.47 1.05
CA VAL A 110 -2.82 -7.17 1.51
C VAL A 110 -1.73 -7.15 0.45
N ASP A 111 -2.09 -7.27 -0.84
CA ASP A 111 -1.19 -7.52 -1.97
C ASP A 111 -1.21 -6.44 -3.07
N SER A 112 -1.79 -5.30 -2.77
CA SER A 112 -1.78 -4.13 -3.63
C SER A 112 -1.78 -2.85 -2.81
N PHE A 113 -1.67 -1.71 -3.47
CA PHE A 113 -1.74 -0.42 -2.79
C PHE A 113 -3.16 -0.09 -2.36
N ASP A 114 -3.26 0.56 -1.20
CA ASP A 114 -4.51 1.10 -0.70
C ASP A 114 -5.00 2.22 -1.61
N ALA A 115 -6.30 2.41 -1.69
CA ALA A 115 -6.92 3.47 -2.43
C ALA A 115 -7.90 4.24 -1.55
N PHE A 116 -8.12 5.49 -1.91
CA PHE A 116 -9.01 6.35 -1.18
C PHE A 116 -9.81 7.21 -2.16
N SER A 117 -11.10 7.36 -1.90
CA SER A 117 -11.95 8.32 -2.59
C SER A 117 -12.92 8.98 -1.64
N PHE A 118 -13.30 10.21 -1.94
CA PHE A 118 -14.39 10.89 -1.26
C PHE A 118 -15.18 11.76 -2.23
N SER A 119 -16.46 11.95 -1.94
CA SER A 119 -17.36 12.80 -2.69
C SER A 119 -17.75 14.01 -1.84
N ALA A 120 -17.82 15.17 -2.45
CA ALA A 120 -18.18 16.41 -1.80
C ALA A 120 -19.08 17.25 -2.69
N PRO A 121 -19.97 18.09 -2.14
CA PRO A 121 -20.61 19.15 -2.88
C PRO A 121 -19.57 20.07 -3.51
N PHE A 122 -19.80 20.52 -4.74
CA PHE A 122 -18.87 21.41 -5.44
C PHE A 122 -19.52 22.74 -5.79
N ASP A 123 -19.03 23.81 -5.19
CA ASP A 123 -19.40 25.17 -5.55
C ASP A 123 -18.20 25.90 -6.17
N SER A 124 -18.29 26.14 -7.47
CA SER A 124 -17.24 26.83 -8.23
C SER A 124 -17.06 28.30 -7.84
N SER A 125 -17.99 28.92 -7.11
CA SER A 125 -17.86 30.30 -6.59
C SER A 125 -16.89 30.36 -5.42
N VAL A 126 -16.71 29.27 -4.67
CA VAL A 126 -15.82 29.19 -3.51
C VAL A 126 -14.37 29.01 -3.95
N LYS A 127 -13.54 30.02 -3.66
CA LYS A 127 -12.12 30.01 -4.07
C LYS A 127 -11.32 28.83 -3.49
N ASP A 128 -11.65 28.42 -2.27
CA ASP A 128 -10.93 27.33 -1.61
C ASP A 128 -11.25 25.96 -2.24
N TYR A 129 -12.47 25.74 -2.71
CA TYR A 129 -12.83 24.55 -3.50
C TYR A 129 -12.05 24.51 -4.83
N ARG A 130 -11.98 25.62 -5.55
CA ARG A 130 -11.20 25.70 -6.79
C ARG A 130 -9.69 25.43 -6.56
N LYS A 131 -9.15 25.81 -5.39
CA LYS A 131 -7.77 25.52 -5.03
C LYS A 131 -7.57 24.07 -4.57
N ALA A 132 -8.50 23.56 -3.73
CA ALA A 132 -8.43 22.21 -3.21
C ALA A 132 -8.55 21.18 -4.34
N PHE A 133 -9.46 21.42 -5.28
CA PHE A 133 -9.82 20.48 -6.36
C PHE A 133 -9.22 20.85 -7.72
N LYS A 134 -8.10 21.56 -7.73
CA LYS A 134 -7.40 21.89 -8.97
C LYS A 134 -6.89 20.61 -9.65
N PRO A 135 -7.24 20.35 -10.91
CA PRO A 135 -6.71 19.22 -11.68
C PRO A 135 -5.17 19.25 -11.75
N PHE A 136 -4.54 18.08 -11.75
CA PHE A 136 -3.08 17.91 -11.87
C PHE A 136 -2.26 18.64 -10.80
N ALA A 137 -2.84 18.90 -9.64
CA ALA A 137 -2.14 19.57 -8.55
C ALA A 137 -1.38 18.59 -7.63
N TYR A 138 -1.67 17.28 -7.72
CA TYR A 138 -1.03 16.20 -6.93
C TYR A 138 -0.92 16.53 -5.44
N LYS A 139 -2.04 16.98 -4.86
CA LYS A 139 -2.08 17.45 -3.48
C LYS A 139 -1.90 16.33 -2.48
N GLN A 140 -1.18 16.61 -1.40
CA GLN A 140 -1.05 15.67 -0.29
C GLN A 140 -2.39 15.48 0.41
N CYS A 141 -2.70 14.22 0.70
CA CYS A 141 -3.92 13.85 1.41
C CYS A 141 -3.59 12.86 2.53
N SER A 142 -4.14 13.12 3.70
CA SER A 142 -4.06 12.19 4.84
C SER A 142 -5.45 11.93 5.38
N VAL A 143 -5.75 10.67 5.69
CA VAL A 143 -7.03 10.25 6.25
C VAL A 143 -6.81 9.64 7.61
N TYR A 144 -7.55 10.15 8.60
CA TYR A 144 -7.52 9.68 9.97
C TYR A 144 -8.89 9.13 10.38
N TYR A 145 -8.87 8.10 11.20
CA TYR A 145 -10.03 7.60 11.93
C TYR A 145 -9.74 7.65 13.41
N ASP A 146 -10.56 8.35 14.21
CA ASP A 146 -10.33 8.55 15.65
C ASP A 146 -8.87 8.94 15.95
N LYS A 147 -8.31 9.89 15.22
CA LYS A 147 -6.91 10.36 15.31
C LYS A 147 -5.84 9.35 14.89
N LYS A 148 -6.21 8.13 14.49
CA LYS A 148 -5.30 7.13 13.96
C LYS A 148 -5.16 7.32 12.44
N LEU A 149 -3.93 7.45 11.95
CA LEU A 149 -3.66 7.55 10.52
C LEU A 149 -4.02 6.24 9.83
N LEU A 150 -4.90 6.31 8.82
CA LEU A 150 -5.26 5.18 7.97
C LEU A 150 -4.58 5.24 6.61
N PHE A 151 -4.42 6.45 6.08
CA PHE A 151 -3.93 6.65 4.73
C PHE A 151 -3.16 7.97 4.65
N ASN A 152 -2.03 7.94 3.94
CA ASN A 152 -1.29 9.13 3.55
C ASN A 152 -0.79 8.97 2.13
N GLY A 153 -1.09 9.96 1.27
CA GLY A 153 -0.79 9.85 -0.14
C GLY A 153 -1.11 11.11 -0.93
N THR A 154 -1.45 10.93 -2.18
CA THR A 154 -1.63 11.97 -3.16
C THR A 154 -3.01 11.90 -3.79
N LEU A 155 -3.70 13.03 -3.86
CA LEU A 155 -4.93 13.19 -4.65
C LEU A 155 -4.57 13.31 -6.13
N LEU A 156 -5.22 12.52 -6.96
CA LEU A 156 -4.94 12.41 -8.38
C LEU A 156 -5.96 13.17 -9.22
N THR A 157 -7.21 12.70 -9.17
CA THR A 157 -8.22 13.06 -10.14
C THR A 157 -9.43 13.67 -9.45
N PRO A 158 -9.70 14.96 -9.62
CA PRO A 158 -11.00 15.52 -9.34
C PRO A 158 -11.95 15.25 -10.51
N ASN A 159 -13.05 14.56 -10.25
CA ASN A 159 -14.10 14.29 -11.21
C ASN A 159 -15.34 15.10 -10.83
N PRO A 160 -15.51 16.33 -11.34
CA PRO A 160 -16.72 17.10 -11.12
C PRO A 160 -17.87 16.53 -11.95
N GLU A 161 -19.00 16.38 -11.30
CA GLU A 161 -20.27 16.00 -11.91
C GLU A 161 -21.26 17.12 -11.69
N VAL A 162 -21.83 17.63 -12.78
CA VAL A 162 -22.73 18.79 -12.76
C VAL A 162 -24.03 18.40 -13.42
N GLU A 163 -25.06 18.29 -12.59
CA GLU A 163 -26.44 18.08 -12.99
C GLU A 163 -27.30 19.31 -12.61
N PRO A 164 -28.53 19.47 -13.16
CA PRO A 164 -29.38 20.63 -12.85
C PRO A 164 -29.57 20.86 -11.35
N ASP A 165 -29.76 19.78 -10.60
CA ASP A 165 -30.07 19.82 -9.16
C ASP A 165 -28.95 19.31 -8.25
N SER A 166 -27.80 18.90 -8.84
CA SER A 166 -26.68 18.33 -8.10
C SER A 166 -25.35 18.79 -8.69
N LYS A 167 -24.45 19.26 -7.82
CA LYS A 167 -23.07 19.59 -8.17
C LYS A 167 -22.15 18.92 -7.17
N THR A 168 -21.48 17.89 -7.61
CA THR A 168 -20.56 17.10 -6.77
C THR A 168 -19.18 17.01 -7.40
N VAL A 169 -18.19 16.72 -6.59
CA VAL A 169 -16.86 16.34 -7.04
C VAL A 169 -16.45 15.08 -6.29
N THR A 170 -16.00 14.07 -7.05
CA THR A 170 -15.36 12.88 -6.48
C THR A 170 -13.86 12.99 -6.68
N LEU A 171 -13.13 12.83 -5.58
CA LEU A 171 -11.67 12.84 -5.57
C LEU A 171 -11.16 11.45 -5.24
N GLN A 172 -10.10 11.06 -5.95
CA GLN A 172 -9.44 9.77 -5.75
C GLN A 172 -7.96 10.00 -5.46
N GLY A 173 -7.38 9.11 -4.67
CA GLY A 173 -5.97 9.16 -4.33
C GLY A 173 -5.37 7.78 -4.11
N TYR A 174 -4.05 7.73 -4.16
CA TYR A 174 -3.25 6.55 -3.83
C TYR A 174 -2.20 6.91 -2.76
N PRO A 175 -1.62 5.92 -2.04
CA PRO A 175 -0.56 6.18 -1.07
C PRO A 175 0.66 6.83 -1.74
N SER A 176 1.52 7.45 -0.97
CA SER A 176 2.72 8.14 -1.52
C SER A 176 3.56 7.24 -2.41
N CYS A 177 3.68 5.95 -2.08
CA CYS A 177 4.36 4.96 -2.93
C CYS A 177 3.52 4.48 -4.13
N GLY A 178 2.23 4.81 -4.20
CA GLY A 178 1.33 4.37 -5.27
C GLY A 178 1.75 4.83 -6.66
N CYS A 179 2.52 5.92 -6.75
CA CYS A 179 3.05 6.43 -8.03
C CYS A 179 3.89 5.40 -8.81
N ILE A 180 4.50 4.42 -8.14
CA ILE A 180 5.27 3.37 -8.85
C ILE A 180 4.39 2.42 -9.67
N ASN A 181 3.07 2.43 -9.45
CA ASN A 181 2.12 1.70 -10.29
C ASN A 181 2.05 2.26 -11.72
N ASP A 182 2.23 3.57 -11.82
CA ASP A 182 2.06 4.33 -13.07
C ASP A 182 3.41 4.76 -13.65
N CYS A 183 4.46 4.77 -12.83
CA CYS A 183 5.77 5.28 -13.20
C CYS A 183 6.77 4.17 -13.52
N HIS A 184 7.71 4.53 -14.36
CA HIS A 184 8.83 3.71 -14.77
C HIS A 184 10.12 4.15 -14.06
N LEU A 185 11.18 3.38 -14.23
CA LEU A 185 12.50 3.77 -13.72
C LEU A 185 12.94 5.09 -14.37
N PRO A 186 13.34 6.11 -13.59
CA PRO A 186 13.79 7.39 -14.13
C PRO A 186 15.05 7.23 -14.99
N GLU A 187 15.18 8.06 -16.02
CA GLU A 187 16.35 8.07 -16.93
C GLU A 187 17.68 8.15 -16.18
N THR A 188 17.72 8.86 -15.06
CA THR A 188 18.91 9.01 -14.21
C THR A 188 19.41 7.72 -13.57
N LYS A 189 18.63 6.63 -13.66
CA LYS A 189 18.92 5.30 -13.15
C LYS A 189 19.33 4.31 -14.25
N TYR A 190 19.50 4.76 -15.47
CA TYR A 190 19.95 3.92 -16.58
C TYR A 190 21.48 4.03 -16.78
N PRO A 191 22.17 2.90 -17.13
CA PRO A 191 21.63 1.54 -17.18
C PRO A 191 21.33 0.99 -15.78
N PRO A 192 20.22 0.24 -15.60
CA PRO A 192 19.89 -0.36 -14.31
C PRO A 192 20.77 -1.59 -14.07
N GLU A 193 21.74 -1.47 -13.17
CA GLU A 193 22.67 -2.54 -12.80
C GLU A 193 22.41 -2.95 -11.35
N TYR A 194 21.58 -3.95 -11.15
CA TYR A 194 21.17 -4.42 -9.81
C TYR A 194 21.72 -5.82 -9.48
N ASN A 195 22.70 -6.30 -10.23
CA ASN A 195 23.30 -7.61 -10.02
C ASN A 195 24.06 -7.69 -8.68
N GLY A 196 23.93 -8.78 -7.96
CA GLY A 196 24.55 -8.97 -6.65
C GLY A 196 23.93 -8.13 -5.53
N MET A 197 22.73 -7.58 -5.71
CA MET A 197 22.06 -6.73 -4.73
C MET A 197 20.87 -7.45 -4.08
N LYS A 198 20.56 -7.07 -2.84
CA LYS A 198 19.37 -7.52 -2.13
C LYS A 198 18.11 -6.75 -2.57
N LEU A 199 16.93 -7.33 -2.35
CA LEU A 199 15.64 -6.69 -2.66
C LEU A 199 15.53 -5.29 -2.03
N SER A 200 15.94 -5.15 -0.77
CA SER A 200 15.89 -3.87 -0.05
C SER A 200 16.74 -2.78 -0.71
N ASP A 201 17.92 -3.15 -1.23
CA ASP A 201 18.85 -2.19 -1.85
C ASP A 201 18.37 -1.79 -3.25
N ILE A 202 17.89 -2.77 -4.02
CA ILE A 202 17.28 -2.53 -5.35
C ILE A 202 16.07 -1.59 -5.20
N ALA A 203 15.16 -1.90 -4.29
CA ALA A 203 13.95 -1.11 -4.08
C ALA A 203 14.26 0.31 -3.57
N LYS A 204 15.22 0.48 -2.65
CA LYS A 204 15.66 1.81 -2.17
C LYS A 204 16.30 2.64 -3.27
N ASP A 205 17.13 2.00 -4.11
CA ASP A 205 17.75 2.71 -5.21
C ASP A 205 16.73 3.12 -6.28
N ALA A 206 15.92 2.17 -6.75
CA ALA A 206 14.91 2.42 -7.79
C ALA A 206 13.83 3.41 -7.35
N CYS A 207 13.38 3.34 -6.08
CA CYS A 207 12.34 4.21 -5.55
C CYS A 207 12.86 5.52 -4.93
N GLY A 208 14.17 5.66 -4.72
CA GLY A 208 14.76 6.84 -4.07
C GLY A 208 14.32 8.19 -4.64
N PRO A 209 14.19 8.36 -5.96
CA PRO A 209 13.73 9.60 -6.57
C PRO A 209 12.30 10.01 -6.19
N PHE A 210 11.45 9.09 -5.76
CA PHE A 210 10.03 9.35 -5.47
C PHE A 210 9.77 9.82 -4.03
N GLY A 211 10.74 9.73 -3.12
CA GLY A 211 10.69 10.40 -1.81
C GLY A 211 9.91 9.72 -0.70
N PHE A 212 9.49 8.48 -0.86
CA PHE A 212 8.93 7.64 0.21
C PHE A 212 9.97 6.61 0.72
N ALA A 213 9.76 6.05 1.89
CA ALA A 213 10.65 5.02 2.44
C ALA A 213 10.25 3.62 1.95
N VAL A 214 11.25 2.72 1.92
CA VAL A 214 11.08 1.29 1.64
C VAL A 214 11.30 0.51 2.92
N VAL A 215 10.34 -0.35 3.27
CA VAL A 215 10.35 -1.18 4.48
C VAL A 215 10.23 -2.64 4.08
N ILE A 216 11.08 -3.49 4.66
CA ILE A 216 11.00 -4.94 4.54
C ILE A 216 10.56 -5.50 5.89
N ASP A 217 9.47 -6.27 5.92
CA ASP A 217 8.97 -7.02 7.08
C ASP A 217 8.83 -8.50 6.71
N GLY A 218 9.95 -9.18 6.68
CA GLY A 218 10.08 -10.58 6.31
C GLY A 218 11.53 -10.90 5.95
N ASP A 219 11.77 -12.12 5.51
CA ASP A 219 13.08 -12.54 5.01
C ASP A 219 13.22 -12.18 3.52
N GLU A 220 14.13 -11.29 3.19
CA GLU A 220 14.42 -10.91 1.81
C GLU A 220 15.37 -11.88 1.08
N GLY A 221 15.87 -12.91 1.78
CA GLY A 221 16.77 -13.90 1.23
C GLY A 221 18.15 -13.37 0.85
N ALA A 222 18.86 -14.16 0.01
CA ALA A 222 20.16 -13.79 -0.53
C ALA A 222 20.05 -12.67 -1.59
N ALA A 223 21.18 -12.06 -1.93
CA ALA A 223 21.27 -11.14 -3.05
C ALA A 223 20.93 -11.85 -4.36
N PHE A 224 20.31 -11.12 -5.30
CA PHE A 224 20.03 -11.62 -6.64
C PHE A 224 21.33 -11.64 -7.45
N GLU A 225 21.61 -12.73 -8.15
CA GLU A 225 22.80 -12.84 -9.02
C GLU A 225 22.69 -11.92 -10.22
N LYS A 226 21.52 -11.92 -10.87
CA LYS A 226 21.21 -11.13 -12.04
C LYS A 226 19.81 -10.56 -11.94
N VAL A 227 19.67 -9.27 -12.17
CA VAL A 227 18.38 -8.58 -12.21
C VAL A 227 18.31 -7.71 -13.45
N GLU A 228 17.27 -7.92 -14.24
CA GLU A 228 17.00 -7.14 -15.44
C GLU A 228 15.72 -6.33 -15.26
N TYR A 229 15.81 -5.03 -15.53
CA TYR A 229 14.65 -4.16 -15.65
C TYR A 229 14.31 -3.99 -17.13
N SER A 230 13.09 -4.29 -17.49
CA SER A 230 12.62 -4.15 -18.88
C SER A 230 12.07 -2.74 -19.12
N PRO A 231 12.63 -1.96 -20.05
CA PRO A 231 12.05 -0.68 -20.43
C PRO A 231 10.57 -0.84 -20.85
N GLY A 232 9.70 0.01 -20.29
CA GLY A 232 8.25 -0.09 -20.50
C GLY A 232 7.52 -0.87 -19.39
N GLU A 233 8.22 -1.49 -18.48
CA GLU A 233 7.64 -2.09 -17.27
C GLU A 233 7.50 -1.03 -16.16
N THR A 234 6.37 -1.05 -15.42
CA THR A 234 6.22 -0.18 -14.26
C THR A 234 7.12 -0.64 -13.12
N LEU A 235 7.55 0.30 -12.27
CA LEU A 235 8.36 -0.04 -11.09
C LEU A 235 7.65 -1.02 -10.16
N PHE A 236 6.33 -0.90 -10.03
CA PHE A 236 5.54 -1.84 -9.25
C PHE A 236 5.68 -3.27 -9.77
N ASN A 237 5.50 -3.50 -11.08
CA ASN A 237 5.61 -4.83 -11.66
C ASN A 237 7.01 -5.42 -11.54
N PHE A 238 8.04 -4.59 -11.77
CA PHE A 238 9.43 -4.96 -11.57
C PHE A 238 9.69 -5.43 -10.13
N LEU A 239 9.37 -4.60 -9.15
CA LEU A 239 9.58 -4.91 -7.74
C LEU A 239 8.71 -6.06 -7.25
N LYS A 240 7.50 -6.20 -7.79
CA LYS A 240 6.59 -7.31 -7.47
C LYS A 240 7.18 -8.65 -7.88
N LYS A 241 7.77 -8.77 -9.06
CA LYS A 241 8.45 -10.00 -9.52
C LYS A 241 9.56 -10.41 -8.56
N LEU A 242 10.40 -9.44 -8.13
CA LEU A 242 11.48 -9.71 -7.19
C LEU A 242 10.97 -10.12 -5.80
N ALA A 243 9.91 -9.45 -5.32
CA ALA A 243 9.28 -9.78 -4.05
C ALA A 243 8.67 -11.19 -4.06
N GLU A 244 7.98 -11.56 -5.14
CA GLU A 244 7.35 -12.87 -5.30
C GLU A 244 8.37 -14.01 -5.29
N GLN A 245 9.57 -13.81 -5.82
CA GLN A 245 10.67 -14.78 -5.77
C GLN A 245 11.16 -15.01 -4.32
N ARG A 246 10.97 -14.04 -3.44
CA ARG A 246 11.32 -14.12 -2.00
C ARG A 246 10.13 -14.48 -1.12
N GLY A 247 8.97 -14.85 -1.71
CA GLY A 247 7.75 -15.13 -0.96
C GLY A 247 7.17 -13.91 -0.24
N LEU A 248 7.59 -12.68 -0.63
CA LEU A 248 7.11 -11.44 -0.07
C LEU A 248 5.97 -10.86 -0.90
N ILE A 249 5.11 -10.11 -0.25
CA ILE A 249 4.00 -9.38 -0.85
C ILE A 249 4.32 -7.89 -0.82
N ILE A 250 3.95 -7.17 -1.87
CA ILE A 250 4.14 -5.73 -1.97
C ILE A 250 2.84 -4.97 -1.68
N THR A 251 2.90 -3.99 -0.79
CA THR A 251 1.77 -3.13 -0.40
C THR A 251 2.31 -1.80 0.17
N ASN A 252 1.51 -1.06 0.90
CA ASN A 252 1.92 0.15 1.59
C ASN A 252 1.61 0.12 3.09
N LYS A 253 2.33 0.96 3.83
CA LYS A 253 1.99 1.35 5.21
C LYS A 253 0.99 2.50 5.21
N PRO A 254 0.25 2.72 6.32
CA PRO A 254 -0.66 3.86 6.44
C PRO A 254 -0.01 5.24 6.22
N ASN A 255 1.28 5.38 6.50
CA ASN A 255 2.03 6.61 6.26
C ASN A 255 2.47 6.83 4.80
N GLY A 256 2.11 5.90 3.89
CA GLY A 256 2.40 5.98 2.47
C GLY A 256 3.73 5.36 2.04
N ASP A 257 4.50 4.77 2.96
CA ASP A 257 5.74 4.06 2.64
C ASP A 257 5.48 2.72 1.94
N LEU A 258 6.41 2.32 1.08
CA LEU A 258 6.39 1.04 0.41
C LEU A 258 6.72 -0.08 1.40
N LEU A 259 5.92 -1.13 1.43
CA LEU A 259 6.08 -2.28 2.31
C LEU A 259 6.19 -3.57 1.50
N PHE A 260 7.30 -4.28 1.69
CA PHE A 260 7.44 -5.69 1.35
C PHE A 260 7.27 -6.49 2.63
N TRP A 261 6.33 -7.41 2.65
CA TRP A 261 6.05 -8.14 3.87
C TRP A 261 5.64 -9.58 3.63
N GLN A 262 5.80 -10.39 4.67
CA GLN A 262 5.24 -11.72 4.76
C GLN A 262 4.15 -11.68 5.82
N PRO A 263 2.86 -11.71 5.44
CA PRO A 263 1.77 -11.67 6.39
C PRO A 263 1.85 -12.84 7.37
N LYS A 264 1.96 -12.51 8.66
CA LYS A 264 2.01 -13.52 9.73
C LYS A 264 0.60 -13.90 10.15
N LYS A 265 0.43 -15.15 10.59
CA LYS A 265 -0.83 -15.63 11.14
C LYS A 265 -1.18 -14.84 12.39
N GLU A 266 -2.33 -14.18 12.39
CA GLU A 266 -2.81 -13.41 13.54
C GLU A 266 -3.82 -14.22 14.37
N LYS A 267 -4.00 -13.80 15.63
CA LYS A 267 -5.06 -14.34 16.47
C LYS A 267 -6.41 -13.82 16.00
N VAL A 268 -7.47 -14.63 16.16
CA VAL A 268 -8.84 -14.24 15.86
C VAL A 268 -9.21 -12.97 16.65
N CYS A 269 -9.52 -11.90 15.93
CA CYS A 269 -9.89 -10.60 16.51
C CYS A 269 -11.40 -10.49 16.78
N ALA A 270 -12.23 -11.20 15.98
CA ALA A 270 -13.68 -11.17 16.07
C ALA A 270 -14.27 -12.52 15.68
N THR A 271 -15.38 -12.88 16.32
CA THR A 271 -16.27 -13.95 15.89
C THR A 271 -17.56 -13.32 15.41
N ILE A 272 -17.97 -13.64 14.19
CA ILE A 272 -19.17 -13.11 13.53
C ILE A 272 -20.07 -14.26 13.17
N LYS A 273 -21.38 -14.10 13.43
CA LYS A 273 -22.39 -15.12 13.14
C LYS A 273 -23.50 -14.52 12.30
N GLU A 274 -23.97 -15.30 11.34
CA GLU A 274 -25.13 -14.94 10.54
C GLU A 274 -26.34 -14.67 11.42
N GLY A 275 -27.05 -13.57 11.13
CA GLY A 275 -28.21 -13.13 11.91
C GLY A 275 -27.89 -12.37 13.20
N GLU A 276 -26.63 -12.20 13.59
CA GLU A 276 -26.21 -11.46 14.76
C GLU A 276 -25.40 -10.19 14.35
N GLU A 277 -25.59 -9.07 15.06
CA GLU A 277 -24.73 -7.89 14.82
C GLU A 277 -23.25 -8.21 15.10
N PRO A 278 -22.32 -7.69 14.27
CA PRO A 278 -22.48 -6.70 13.18
C PRO A 278 -22.70 -7.28 11.78
N PHE A 279 -23.08 -8.55 11.64
CA PHE A 279 -23.32 -9.19 10.34
C PHE A 279 -24.43 -8.48 9.55
N VAL A 280 -24.15 -8.14 8.28
CA VAL A 280 -25.15 -7.61 7.34
C VAL A 280 -25.45 -8.62 6.25
N SER A 281 -24.40 -9.11 5.58
CA SER A 281 -24.52 -10.10 4.51
C SER A 281 -23.19 -10.81 4.29
N CYS A 282 -23.25 -12.03 3.76
CA CYS A 282 -22.08 -12.77 3.32
C CYS A 282 -22.34 -13.35 1.92
N LYS A 283 -21.43 -13.08 0.99
CA LYS A 283 -21.52 -13.55 -0.38
C LYS A 283 -20.30 -14.42 -0.70
N PRO A 284 -20.46 -15.75 -0.81
CA PRO A 284 -19.39 -16.62 -1.25
C PRO A 284 -19.09 -16.43 -2.74
N SER A 285 -17.85 -16.65 -3.12
CA SER A 285 -17.39 -16.67 -4.51
C SER A 285 -16.49 -17.89 -4.71
N PHE A 286 -16.93 -18.83 -5.54
CA PHE A 286 -16.19 -20.03 -5.89
C PHE A 286 -15.94 -20.08 -7.39
N ASP A 287 -14.67 -20.17 -7.77
CA ASP A 287 -14.25 -20.26 -9.17
C ASP A 287 -13.42 -21.53 -9.38
N SER A 288 -14.10 -22.61 -9.77
CA SER A 288 -13.47 -23.90 -10.02
C SER A 288 -12.47 -23.86 -11.17
N GLN A 289 -12.51 -22.85 -12.06
CA GLN A 289 -11.55 -22.72 -13.15
C GLN A 289 -10.17 -22.32 -12.64
N LYS A 290 -10.09 -21.67 -11.47
CA LYS A 290 -8.84 -21.28 -10.80
C LYS A 290 -8.35 -22.27 -9.75
N PHE A 291 -9.03 -23.42 -9.59
CA PHE A 291 -8.69 -24.43 -8.61
C PHE A 291 -8.00 -25.61 -9.30
N PHE A 292 -6.69 -25.79 -9.06
CA PHE A 292 -5.85 -26.74 -9.79
C PHE A 292 -5.37 -27.87 -8.90
N SER A 293 -5.21 -29.08 -9.51
CA SER A 293 -4.73 -30.27 -8.82
C SER A 293 -3.21 -30.30 -8.64
N HIS A 294 -2.49 -29.78 -9.64
CA HIS A 294 -1.03 -29.69 -9.64
C HIS A 294 -0.62 -28.31 -10.12
N ILE A 295 0.29 -27.68 -9.42
CA ILE A 295 0.88 -26.39 -9.81
C ILE A 295 2.38 -26.58 -9.91
N THR A 296 2.91 -26.55 -11.13
CA THR A 296 4.33 -26.81 -11.42
C THR A 296 5.01 -25.52 -11.84
N GLY A 297 6.05 -25.12 -11.10
CA GLY A 297 6.98 -24.10 -11.51
C GLY A 297 8.23 -24.69 -12.14
N PHE A 298 8.72 -24.08 -13.19
CA PHE A 298 9.99 -24.41 -13.84
C PHE A 298 10.97 -23.25 -13.63
N SER A 299 12.23 -23.56 -13.30
CA SER A 299 13.28 -22.55 -13.30
C SER A 299 13.64 -22.17 -14.74
N LYS A 300 13.98 -20.87 -14.93
CA LYS A 300 14.53 -20.40 -16.20
C LYS A 300 16.01 -20.73 -16.22
N VAL A 301 16.45 -21.62 -17.12
CA VAL A 301 17.86 -21.98 -17.30
C VAL A 301 18.26 -21.84 -18.76
N GLU A 302 19.53 -21.47 -18.98
CA GLU A 302 20.10 -21.36 -20.33
C GLU A 302 20.36 -22.73 -20.99
N ASN A 303 20.46 -23.81 -20.18
CA ASN A 303 20.69 -25.19 -20.68
C ASN A 303 19.57 -26.12 -20.19
N GLU A 304 18.98 -26.89 -21.12
CA GLU A 304 17.86 -27.81 -20.81
C GLU A 304 18.21 -28.89 -19.78
N ASP A 305 19.48 -29.25 -19.63
CA ASP A 305 19.92 -30.27 -18.66
C ASP A 305 19.94 -29.80 -17.21
N ASP A 306 19.85 -28.49 -16.95
CA ASP A 306 19.86 -27.90 -15.59
C ASP A 306 18.47 -27.42 -15.15
N ALA A 307 17.40 -27.65 -15.92
CA ALA A 307 16.06 -27.21 -15.62
C ALA A 307 15.51 -27.92 -14.37
N SER A 308 15.43 -27.20 -13.28
CA SER A 308 14.74 -27.67 -12.07
C SER A 308 13.25 -27.36 -12.12
N HIS A 309 12.44 -28.22 -11.54
CA HIS A 309 11.01 -27.99 -11.38
C HIS A 309 10.58 -28.38 -9.97
N TYR A 310 9.53 -27.73 -9.49
CA TYR A 310 8.83 -28.10 -8.26
C TYR A 310 7.34 -28.14 -8.53
N THR A 311 6.65 -29.18 -8.01
CA THR A 311 5.21 -29.36 -8.16
C THR A 311 4.53 -29.36 -6.81
N TYR A 312 3.62 -28.43 -6.62
CA TYR A 312 2.68 -28.43 -5.51
C TYR A 312 1.45 -29.27 -5.85
N GLU A 313 1.10 -30.23 -4.98
CA GLU A 313 -0.04 -31.12 -5.17
C GLU A 313 -1.21 -30.71 -4.26
N ASN A 314 -2.38 -30.46 -4.86
CA ASN A 314 -3.64 -30.26 -4.15
C ASN A 314 -4.28 -31.61 -3.86
N LYS A 315 -4.02 -32.16 -2.67
CA LYS A 315 -4.48 -33.48 -2.25
C LYS A 315 -6.00 -33.67 -2.26
N LEU A 316 -6.79 -32.58 -2.13
CA LEU A 316 -8.23 -32.64 -2.22
C LEU A 316 -8.68 -33.09 -3.62
N LEU A 317 -8.17 -32.41 -4.66
CA LEU A 317 -8.54 -32.71 -6.04
C LEU A 317 -7.96 -34.06 -6.50
N THR A 318 -6.73 -34.37 -6.11
CA THR A 318 -6.09 -35.64 -6.51
C THR A 318 -6.78 -36.86 -5.86
N LYS A 319 -7.19 -36.76 -4.59
CA LYS A 319 -8.01 -37.77 -3.93
C LYS A 319 -9.39 -37.94 -4.59
N ALA A 320 -9.98 -36.87 -5.08
CA ALA A 320 -11.23 -36.87 -5.83
C ALA A 320 -11.09 -37.36 -7.29
N GLY A 321 -9.87 -37.69 -7.72
CA GLY A 321 -9.60 -38.10 -9.11
C GLY A 321 -9.68 -36.98 -10.14
N VAL A 322 -9.63 -35.72 -9.70
CA VAL A 322 -9.72 -34.53 -10.57
C VAL A 322 -8.33 -34.13 -11.06
N LEU A 323 -8.10 -34.20 -12.35
CA LEU A 323 -6.84 -33.78 -12.98
C LEU A 323 -6.98 -32.41 -13.65
N ARG A 324 -6.36 -31.39 -13.03
CA ARG A 324 -6.33 -29.98 -13.50
C ARG A 324 -4.93 -29.41 -13.27
N PRO A 325 -3.95 -29.72 -14.13
CA PRO A 325 -2.59 -29.20 -13.99
C PRO A 325 -2.50 -27.73 -14.43
N PHE A 326 -1.61 -26.99 -13.77
CA PHE A 326 -1.19 -25.64 -14.14
C PHE A 326 0.33 -25.56 -14.08
N SER A 327 0.98 -24.91 -15.04
CA SER A 327 2.41 -24.71 -15.04
C SER A 327 2.79 -23.28 -15.38
N PHE A 328 3.95 -22.84 -14.88
CA PHE A 328 4.50 -21.53 -15.15
C PHE A 328 6.04 -21.56 -15.06
N VAL A 329 6.68 -20.57 -15.65
CA VAL A 329 8.13 -20.36 -15.51
C VAL A 329 8.33 -19.34 -14.39
N ALA A 330 9.13 -19.70 -13.39
CA ALA A 330 9.58 -18.79 -12.35
C ALA A 330 10.88 -18.13 -12.87
N ASP A 331 10.76 -16.86 -13.25
CA ASP A 331 11.90 -16.09 -13.74
C ASP A 331 12.97 -15.99 -12.63
N ASP A 332 14.22 -16.36 -12.95
CA ASP A 332 15.42 -16.20 -12.11
C ASP A 332 15.42 -16.86 -10.71
N ALA A 333 14.56 -17.86 -10.46
CA ALA A 333 14.52 -18.55 -9.17
C ALA A 333 15.57 -19.66 -9.09
N THR A 334 16.36 -19.69 -8.01
CA THR A 334 17.16 -20.84 -7.60
C THR A 334 16.26 -21.99 -7.14
N SER A 335 16.77 -23.22 -7.00
CA SER A 335 15.95 -24.38 -6.60
C SER A 335 15.19 -24.19 -5.27
N THR A 336 15.79 -23.49 -4.30
CA THR A 336 15.14 -23.19 -3.01
C THR A 336 14.08 -22.10 -3.13
N ASP A 337 14.36 -21.08 -3.95
CA ASP A 337 13.40 -20.00 -4.21
C ASP A 337 12.22 -20.50 -5.06
N LEU A 338 12.45 -21.52 -5.92
CA LEU A 338 11.41 -22.10 -6.76
C LEU A 338 10.28 -22.74 -5.94
N GLN A 339 10.59 -23.48 -4.89
CA GLN A 339 9.57 -24.04 -4.00
C GLN A 339 8.71 -22.93 -3.39
N ASN A 340 9.35 -21.93 -2.80
CA ASN A 340 8.64 -20.79 -2.20
C ASN A 340 7.77 -20.04 -3.22
N ALA A 341 8.28 -19.84 -4.44
CA ALA A 341 7.54 -19.19 -5.52
C ALA A 341 6.30 -19.99 -5.94
N VAL A 342 6.41 -21.32 -6.02
CA VAL A 342 5.29 -22.20 -6.36
C VAL A 342 4.25 -22.25 -5.25
N GLU A 343 4.66 -22.39 -3.99
CA GLU A 343 3.75 -22.41 -2.83
C GLU A 343 3.03 -21.06 -2.69
N ALA A 344 3.71 -19.94 -2.83
CA ALA A 344 3.10 -18.63 -2.85
C ALA A 344 2.11 -18.44 -4.02
N LYS A 345 2.45 -18.96 -5.20
CA LYS A 345 1.54 -18.96 -6.36
C LYS A 345 0.29 -19.81 -6.10
N ALA A 346 0.46 -21.02 -5.54
CA ALA A 346 -0.64 -21.91 -5.18
C ALA A 346 -1.59 -21.23 -4.18
N GLY A 347 -1.07 -20.61 -3.14
CA GLY A 347 -1.86 -19.84 -2.17
C GLY A 347 -2.67 -18.71 -2.81
N ARG A 348 -2.06 -17.90 -3.68
CA ARG A 348 -2.76 -16.83 -4.41
C ARG A 348 -3.85 -17.37 -5.35
N MET A 349 -3.60 -18.47 -6.04
CA MET A 349 -4.58 -19.11 -6.91
C MET A 349 -5.75 -19.64 -6.09
N PHE A 350 -5.47 -20.24 -4.93
CA PHE A 350 -6.50 -20.71 -4.02
C PHE A 350 -7.35 -19.55 -3.46
N ALA A 351 -6.73 -18.44 -3.03
CA ALA A 351 -7.45 -17.23 -2.61
C ALA A 351 -8.37 -16.67 -3.70
N SER A 352 -7.97 -16.83 -4.97
CA SER A 352 -8.79 -16.44 -6.11
C SER A 352 -9.91 -17.42 -6.42
N ALA A 353 -9.73 -18.70 -6.06
CA ALA A 353 -10.70 -19.75 -6.31
C ALA A 353 -11.82 -19.78 -5.27
N ALA A 354 -11.53 -19.42 -4.01
CA ALA A 354 -12.50 -19.44 -2.92
C ALA A 354 -12.33 -18.21 -2.03
N SER A 355 -13.32 -17.33 -2.01
CA SER A 355 -13.36 -16.15 -1.16
C SER A 355 -14.78 -15.81 -0.72
N TYR A 356 -14.90 -15.01 0.33
CA TYR A 356 -16.17 -14.57 0.87
C TYR A 356 -16.16 -13.05 1.03
N GLU A 357 -17.20 -12.40 0.58
CA GLU A 357 -17.43 -10.98 0.80
C GLU A 357 -18.38 -10.81 1.97
N LEU A 358 -17.84 -10.44 3.13
CA LEU A 358 -18.61 -10.22 4.36
C LEU A 358 -18.83 -8.71 4.55
N LYS A 359 -20.08 -8.28 4.58
CA LYS A 359 -20.49 -6.90 4.91
C LYS A 359 -20.88 -6.83 6.38
N VAL A 360 -20.31 -5.87 7.10
CA VAL A 360 -20.55 -5.64 8.52
C VAL A 360 -20.92 -4.19 8.79
N LEU A 361 -21.72 -3.96 9.84
CA LEU A 361 -22.07 -2.61 10.32
C LEU A 361 -20.87 -1.94 10.97
N GLY A 362 -20.69 -0.65 10.68
CA GLY A 362 -19.64 0.17 11.26
C GLY A 362 -18.24 -0.16 10.73
N HIS A 363 -17.24 0.49 11.31
CA HIS A 363 -15.84 0.40 10.89
C HIS A 363 -14.93 -0.26 11.91
N LYS A 364 -15.49 -0.68 13.03
CA LYS A 364 -14.78 -1.29 14.15
C LYS A 364 -15.15 -2.75 14.32
N THR A 365 -14.20 -3.53 14.79
CA THR A 365 -14.46 -4.87 15.29
C THR A 365 -15.34 -4.80 16.55
N PRO A 366 -15.98 -5.90 16.98
CA PRO A 366 -16.70 -5.96 18.26
C PRO A 366 -15.85 -5.55 19.49
N LYS A 367 -14.52 -5.61 19.35
CA LYS A 367 -13.57 -5.18 20.40
C LYS A 367 -13.21 -3.68 20.33
N GLY A 368 -13.79 -2.93 19.37
CA GLY A 368 -13.55 -1.48 19.23
C GLY A 368 -12.32 -1.11 18.39
N GLU A 369 -11.59 -2.07 17.84
CA GLU A 369 -10.48 -1.80 16.92
C GLU A 369 -11.00 -1.55 15.51
N ILE A 370 -10.39 -0.62 14.77
CA ILE A 370 -10.71 -0.45 13.34
C ILE A 370 -10.27 -1.68 12.55
N TRP A 371 -11.09 -2.08 11.57
CA TRP A 371 -10.74 -3.17 10.66
C TRP A 371 -9.45 -2.87 9.91
N ARG A 372 -8.55 -3.83 9.83
CA ARG A 372 -7.27 -3.73 9.11
C ARG A 372 -6.97 -5.03 8.35
N LYS A 373 -6.20 -4.89 7.28
CA LYS A 373 -5.77 -6.02 6.44
C LYS A 373 -4.99 -7.07 7.25
N ASN A 374 -5.11 -8.33 6.87
CA ASN A 374 -4.51 -9.51 7.51
C ASN A 374 -5.05 -9.86 8.91
N MET A 375 -6.13 -9.21 9.40
CA MET A 375 -6.80 -9.68 10.61
C MET A 375 -7.39 -11.07 10.41
N ALA A 376 -7.40 -11.89 11.47
CA ALA A 376 -8.12 -13.17 11.48
C ALA A 376 -9.51 -13.00 12.06
N VAL A 377 -10.52 -13.53 11.38
CA VAL A 377 -11.94 -13.48 11.75
C VAL A 377 -12.50 -14.90 11.79
N SER A 378 -13.20 -15.27 12.86
CA SER A 378 -14.02 -16.50 12.89
C SER A 378 -15.41 -16.18 12.37
N LEU A 379 -15.89 -16.94 11.40
CA LEU A 379 -17.20 -16.74 10.78
C LEU A 379 -18.00 -18.03 10.81
N TYR A 380 -19.28 -17.93 11.17
CA TYR A 380 -20.29 -18.97 11.03
C TYR A 380 -21.45 -18.40 10.23
N ALA A 381 -21.70 -18.92 9.03
CA ALA A 381 -22.74 -18.44 8.12
C ALA A 381 -23.24 -19.60 7.23
N PRO A 382 -24.17 -20.44 7.74
CA PRO A 382 -24.59 -21.66 7.02
C PRO A 382 -25.26 -21.37 5.67
N ASP A 383 -26.00 -20.26 5.53
CA ASP A 383 -26.60 -19.89 4.25
C ASP A 383 -25.54 -19.43 3.20
N ALA A 384 -24.33 -19.11 3.67
CA ALA A 384 -23.16 -18.84 2.83
C ALA A 384 -22.21 -20.06 2.70
N MET A 385 -22.69 -21.29 2.97
CA MET A 385 -21.89 -22.52 2.93
C MET A 385 -20.71 -22.54 3.92
N ILE A 386 -20.88 -21.94 5.10
CA ILE A 386 -19.94 -22.01 6.21
C ILE A 386 -20.65 -22.72 7.37
N TYR A 387 -20.60 -24.06 7.36
CA TYR A 387 -21.40 -24.91 8.26
C TYR A 387 -20.82 -25.07 9.66
N ARG A 388 -19.60 -24.57 9.89
CA ARG A 388 -18.91 -24.55 11.18
C ARG A 388 -18.16 -23.24 11.39
N GLU A 389 -17.85 -22.89 12.65
CA GLU A 389 -17.00 -21.73 12.93
C GLU A 389 -15.64 -21.92 12.25
N THR A 390 -15.39 -21.15 11.20
CA THR A 390 -14.16 -21.22 10.40
C THR A 390 -13.39 -19.92 10.50
N THR A 391 -12.08 -20.04 10.67
CA THR A 391 -11.18 -18.88 10.69
C THR A 391 -10.82 -18.47 9.26
N PHE A 392 -10.97 -17.18 8.98
CA PHE A 392 -10.59 -16.54 7.72
C PHE A 392 -9.58 -15.43 7.97
N LEU A 393 -8.82 -15.09 6.95
CA LEU A 393 -7.98 -13.89 6.90
C LEU A 393 -8.65 -12.79 6.08
N VAL A 394 -8.56 -11.58 6.57
CA VAL A 394 -9.02 -10.38 5.86
C VAL A 394 -8.01 -10.02 4.78
N ASP A 395 -8.37 -10.25 3.53
CA ASP A 395 -7.56 -10.01 2.35
C ASP A 395 -7.68 -8.57 1.84
N ASN A 396 -8.91 -8.10 1.75
CA ASN A 396 -9.23 -6.75 1.31
C ASN A 396 -10.31 -6.16 2.21
N ILE A 397 -10.25 -4.86 2.42
CA ILE A 397 -11.21 -4.11 3.22
C ILE A 397 -11.68 -2.91 2.43
N MET A 398 -12.98 -2.69 2.45
CA MET A 398 -13.60 -1.48 1.94
C MET A 398 -14.40 -0.82 3.05
N ILE A 399 -13.87 0.24 3.61
CA ILE A 399 -14.52 1.09 4.60
C ILE A 399 -15.31 2.15 3.84
N GLN A 400 -16.62 2.20 4.02
CA GLN A 400 -17.50 3.07 3.24
C GLN A 400 -18.49 3.80 4.13
N ARG A 401 -18.78 5.03 3.73
CA ARG A 401 -19.95 5.79 4.18
C ARG A 401 -20.68 6.32 2.95
N SER A 402 -21.95 6.10 2.90
CA SER A 402 -22.88 6.70 1.94
C SER A 402 -24.18 7.11 2.63
N ASP A 403 -24.94 7.96 1.99
CA ASP A 403 -26.24 8.39 2.53
C ASP A 403 -27.26 7.24 2.51
N SER A 404 -27.11 6.25 1.62
CA SER A 404 -28.02 5.09 1.51
C SER A 404 -27.68 3.99 2.51
N ASP A 405 -26.41 3.67 2.71
CA ASP A 405 -25.99 2.48 3.47
C ASP A 405 -25.46 2.82 4.87
N GLY A 406 -25.27 4.13 5.15
CA GLY A 406 -24.62 4.56 6.38
C GLY A 406 -23.14 4.13 6.45
N ASN A 407 -22.67 3.82 7.66
CA ASN A 407 -21.31 3.35 7.89
C ASN A 407 -21.26 1.82 7.78
N VAL A 408 -20.60 1.31 6.76
CA VAL A 408 -20.43 -0.13 6.53
C VAL A 408 -18.99 -0.46 6.17
N THR A 409 -18.58 -1.68 6.50
CA THR A 409 -17.29 -2.23 6.09
C THR A 409 -17.52 -3.55 5.37
N THR A 410 -16.93 -3.66 4.19
CA THR A 410 -16.92 -4.90 3.41
C THR A 410 -15.54 -5.54 3.55
N LEU A 411 -15.51 -6.78 4.00
CA LEU A 411 -14.30 -7.59 4.19
C LEU A 411 -14.28 -8.69 3.14
N LYS A 412 -13.24 -8.71 2.31
CA LYS A 412 -12.95 -9.89 1.50
C LYS A 412 -12.17 -10.88 2.36
N LEU A 413 -12.74 -12.01 2.60
CA LEU A 413 -12.20 -13.07 3.44
C LEU A 413 -11.65 -14.20 2.57
N VAL A 414 -10.48 -14.71 2.94
CA VAL A 414 -9.84 -15.88 2.33
C VAL A 414 -9.44 -16.87 3.42
N LEU A 415 -9.32 -18.15 3.05
CA LEU A 415 -8.82 -19.15 3.99
C LEU A 415 -7.32 -18.92 4.31
N PRO A 416 -6.86 -19.29 5.50
CA PRO A 416 -5.48 -18.97 5.96
C PRO A 416 -4.39 -19.44 5.00
N GLY A 417 -4.53 -20.60 4.39
CA GLY A 417 -3.57 -21.15 3.41
C GLY A 417 -3.35 -20.32 2.15
N ALA A 418 -4.21 -19.33 1.90
CA ALA A 418 -4.07 -18.41 0.78
C ALA A 418 -2.79 -17.57 0.81
N ARG A 419 -2.10 -17.50 1.95
CA ARG A 419 -0.90 -16.64 2.13
C ARG A 419 0.40 -17.41 2.28
N ASP A 420 0.35 -18.61 2.84
CA ASP A 420 1.53 -19.45 3.08
C ASP A 420 1.61 -20.69 2.18
N GLY A 421 0.66 -20.82 1.23
CA GLY A 421 0.59 -21.97 0.32
C GLY A 421 0.04 -23.24 0.97
N SER A 422 -0.25 -23.24 2.26
CA SER A 422 -0.86 -24.38 2.92
C SER A 422 -2.34 -24.43 2.60
N LEU A 423 -2.81 -25.48 1.92
CA LEU A 423 -4.24 -25.71 1.77
C LEU A 423 -4.79 -26.22 3.11
N PRO A 424 -5.99 -25.75 3.52
CA PRO A 424 -6.64 -26.29 4.71
C PRO A 424 -6.94 -27.76 4.51
N GLU A 425 -6.84 -28.54 5.59
CA GLU A 425 -7.22 -29.97 5.57
C GLU A 425 -8.72 -30.16 5.48
N GLU A 426 -9.48 -29.19 5.95
CA GLU A 426 -10.94 -29.17 6.00
C GLU A 426 -11.47 -27.83 5.48
N TYR A 427 -12.53 -27.87 4.71
CA TYR A 427 -13.15 -26.71 4.11
C TYR A 427 -14.41 -26.26 4.87
N PRO A 428 -14.80 -24.97 4.81
CA PRO A 428 -15.97 -24.44 5.51
C PRO A 428 -17.30 -25.11 5.14
N TRP A 429 -17.39 -25.62 3.93
CA TRP A 429 -18.57 -26.27 3.34
C TRP A 429 -18.62 -27.80 3.53
N GLU A 430 -17.67 -28.37 4.24
CA GLU A 430 -17.71 -29.77 4.64
C GLU A 430 -18.42 -29.90 5.99
N GLU A 431 -19.28 -30.95 6.14
CA GLU A 431 -20.02 -31.27 7.38
C GLU A 431 -19.15 -31.95 8.44
#